data_8e4bf6877ad2d9432665b38c9469fa45
#
_entry.id   8e4bf6877ad2d9432665b38c9469fa45
#
_cell.length_a   1.000
_cell.length_b   1.000
_cell.length_c   1.000
_cell.angle_alpha   90.00
_cell.angle_beta   90.00
_cell.angle_gamma   90.00
#
_symmetry.space_group_name_H-M   'P 1'
#
loop_
_entity.id
_entity.type
_entity.pdbx_description
1 polymer ?
#
loop_
_entity_poly.entity_id
_entity_poly.type
_entity_poly.pdbx_seq_one_letter_code
_entity_poly.pdbx_strand_id
1 'polypeptide(L)'
;TDYLRDTRGGGNGDYHLIVYAPNSIQETVDLMYNSFDVAEKYRVPVEILTEAALGQMMEPVEFPEFKKREGDLGWTYDGSNRDHAKVADNQKPTFCMEKRMRITENEQQWEDYQVEDAEYVFVAFGIPSRRTMNAVRRLREQGEKVGIIRPITVWPFPYKAFEKVSKDVKGFISVESTDTGQLVEDVALASKKVCKENVPVYGLFSGNHIPKTLQVMDTYSKIKSGEIKEVF
;
A
#
# COMPACT_ATOMS: atom_id res chain seq x y z
N THR A 1 11.92 1.89 -4.93
CA THR A 1 12.19 1.40 -6.31
C THR A 1 11.69 -0.02 -6.57
N ASP A 2 11.37 -0.80 -5.55
CA ASP A 2 11.01 -2.22 -5.68
C ASP A 2 9.49 -2.47 -5.80
N TYR A 3 8.69 -1.43 -5.68
CA TYR A 3 7.22 -1.51 -5.64
C TYR A 3 6.61 -2.35 -6.78
N LEU A 4 6.98 -2.09 -8.04
CA LEU A 4 6.44 -2.84 -9.19
C LEU A 4 6.91 -4.30 -9.19
N ARG A 5 8.15 -4.57 -8.78
CA ARG A 5 8.65 -5.95 -8.64
C ARG A 5 7.76 -6.75 -7.68
N ASP A 6 7.41 -6.17 -6.55
CA ASP A 6 6.74 -6.87 -5.47
C ASP A 6 5.21 -6.91 -5.67
N THR A 7 4.66 -5.90 -6.36
CA THR A 7 3.20 -5.81 -6.61
C THR A 7 2.76 -6.44 -7.93
N ARG A 8 3.67 -6.63 -8.91
CA ARG A 8 3.33 -7.19 -10.24
C ARG A 8 3.76 -8.64 -10.44
N GLY A 9 4.36 -9.25 -9.41
CA GLY A 9 4.92 -10.59 -9.48
C GLY A 9 6.32 -10.62 -10.09
N GLY A 10 7.28 -11.21 -9.38
CA GLY A 10 8.70 -11.22 -9.74
C GLY A 10 9.16 -12.41 -10.58
N GLY A 11 8.27 -13.30 -11.03
CA GLY A 11 8.65 -14.53 -11.72
C GLY A 11 7.53 -15.12 -12.58
N ASN A 12 7.65 -16.38 -12.90
CA ASN A 12 6.67 -17.10 -13.73
C ASN A 12 5.42 -17.48 -12.93
N GLY A 13 4.28 -17.49 -13.61
CA GLY A 13 2.99 -17.91 -13.10
C GLY A 13 2.12 -16.76 -12.57
N ASP A 14 0.89 -17.10 -12.24
CA ASP A 14 -0.15 -16.14 -11.83
C ASP A 14 -0.17 -15.95 -10.31
N TYR A 15 1.01 -15.85 -9.68
CA TYR A 15 1.10 -15.66 -8.24
C TYR A 15 1.19 -14.17 -7.87
N HIS A 16 0.75 -13.87 -6.65
CA HIS A 16 0.98 -12.59 -5.99
C HIS A 16 1.41 -12.84 -4.56
N LEU A 17 2.32 -12.02 -4.06
CA LEU A 17 2.63 -11.93 -2.65
C LEU A 17 1.62 -11.00 -1.98
N ILE A 18 1.42 -11.14 -0.67
CA ILE A 18 0.78 -10.07 0.09
C ILE A 18 1.91 -9.15 0.56
N VAL A 19 1.84 -7.88 0.23
CA VAL A 19 2.92 -6.93 0.46
C VAL A 19 2.44 -5.81 1.37
N TYR A 20 3.07 -5.69 2.53
CA TYR A 20 2.84 -4.62 3.49
C TYR A 20 3.92 -3.55 3.41
N ALA A 21 3.55 -2.30 3.56
CA ALA A 21 4.46 -1.15 3.53
C ALA A 21 4.31 -0.31 4.81
N PRO A 22 4.97 -0.70 5.91
CA PRO A 22 4.90 0.01 7.17
C PRO A 22 5.54 1.41 7.08
N ASN A 23 5.13 2.32 7.96
CA ASN A 23 5.71 3.65 8.06
C ASN A 23 6.41 3.93 9.42
N SER A 24 6.44 2.96 10.34
CA SER A 24 7.12 3.03 11.63
C SER A 24 7.74 1.70 12.01
N ILE A 25 8.67 1.71 12.96
CA ILE A 25 9.28 0.48 13.47
C ILE A 25 8.24 -0.37 14.20
N GLN A 26 7.36 0.25 15.00
CA GLN A 26 6.28 -0.48 15.67
C GLN A 26 5.37 -1.19 14.67
N GLU A 27 4.91 -0.48 13.64
CA GLU A 27 4.07 -1.09 12.60
C GLU A 27 4.79 -2.23 11.85
N THR A 28 6.10 -2.10 11.64
CA THR A 28 6.92 -3.18 11.05
C THR A 28 6.88 -4.44 11.91
N VAL A 29 7.00 -4.29 13.24
CA VAL A 29 6.93 -5.42 14.18
C VAL A 29 5.53 -6.03 14.19
N ASP A 30 4.50 -5.21 14.26
CA ASP A 30 3.10 -5.67 14.31
C ASP A 30 2.70 -6.39 13.02
N LEU A 31 3.05 -5.85 11.87
CA LEU A 31 2.79 -6.46 10.57
C LEU A 31 3.60 -7.75 10.39
N MET A 32 4.89 -7.77 10.78
CA MET A 32 5.70 -8.99 10.71
C MET A 32 5.11 -10.09 11.60
N TYR A 33 4.69 -9.74 12.81
CA TYR A 33 4.09 -10.70 13.74
C TYR A 33 2.80 -11.32 13.18
N ASN A 34 1.93 -10.51 12.58
CA ASN A 34 0.67 -10.98 12.00
C ASN A 34 0.84 -11.62 10.61
N SER A 35 1.95 -11.35 9.92
CA SER A 35 2.19 -11.85 8.56
C SER A 35 2.20 -13.37 8.46
N PHE A 36 2.64 -14.06 9.51
CA PHE A 36 2.65 -15.54 9.56
C PHE A 36 1.23 -16.11 9.52
N ASP A 37 0.30 -15.54 10.29
CA ASP A 37 -1.10 -15.98 10.30
C ASP A 37 -1.75 -15.79 8.91
N VAL A 38 -1.45 -14.65 8.26
CA VAL A 38 -1.96 -14.34 6.92
C VAL A 38 -1.34 -15.25 5.86
N ALA A 39 -0.01 -15.49 5.95
CA ALA A 39 0.69 -16.38 5.04
C ALA A 39 0.13 -17.81 5.09
N GLU A 40 -0.17 -18.29 6.28
CA GLU A 40 -0.76 -19.62 6.50
C GLU A 40 -2.21 -19.72 6.03
N LYS A 41 -3.02 -18.70 6.33
CA LYS A 41 -4.43 -18.61 5.92
C LYS A 41 -4.60 -18.74 4.41
N TYR A 42 -3.72 -18.12 3.64
CA TYR A 42 -3.81 -18.11 2.18
C TYR A 42 -2.79 -19.03 1.49
N ARG A 43 -1.86 -19.62 2.24
CA ARG A 43 -0.73 -20.39 1.69
C ARG A 43 -0.01 -19.57 0.61
N VAL A 44 0.39 -18.36 0.96
CA VAL A 44 1.10 -17.42 0.10
C VAL A 44 2.17 -16.71 0.91
N PRO A 45 3.36 -16.44 0.33
CA PRO A 45 4.34 -15.62 1.02
C PRO A 45 3.81 -14.22 1.28
N VAL A 46 4.23 -13.65 2.42
CA VAL A 46 3.97 -12.26 2.80
C VAL A 46 5.30 -11.52 2.82
N GLU A 47 5.33 -10.34 2.26
CA GLU A 47 6.49 -9.47 2.21
C GLU A 47 6.26 -8.20 3.03
N ILE A 48 7.29 -7.76 3.74
CA ILE A 48 7.32 -6.44 4.40
C ILE A 48 8.26 -5.55 3.60
N LEU A 49 7.70 -4.65 2.82
CA LEU A 49 8.43 -3.72 1.97
C LEU A 49 8.77 -2.45 2.76
N THR A 50 10.03 -2.24 3.07
CA THR A 50 10.50 -1.07 3.83
C THR A 50 11.60 -0.32 3.09
N GLU A 51 11.73 0.98 3.38
CA GLU A 51 12.86 1.75 2.92
C GLU A 51 14.07 1.61 3.87
N ALA A 52 15.26 1.80 3.32
CA ALA A 52 16.51 1.82 4.11
C ALA A 52 16.47 2.83 5.27
N ALA A 53 15.80 3.96 5.08
CA ALA A 53 15.64 4.96 6.14
C ALA A 53 14.88 4.42 7.34
N LEU A 54 13.79 3.67 7.13
CA LEU A 54 13.04 3.05 8.22
C LEU A 54 13.90 2.01 8.96
N GLY A 55 14.66 1.19 8.23
CA GLY A 55 15.56 0.18 8.81
C GLY A 55 16.74 0.75 9.62
N GLN A 56 17.06 2.04 9.46
CA GLN A 56 18.12 2.75 10.19
C GLN A 56 17.59 3.61 11.34
N MET A 57 16.27 3.78 11.44
CA MET A 57 15.67 4.57 12.52
C MET A 57 15.67 3.79 13.84
N MET A 58 15.75 4.54 14.94
CA MET A 58 15.53 4.03 16.29
C MET A 58 14.25 4.63 16.84
N GLU A 59 13.25 3.80 17.05
CA GLU A 59 11.98 4.16 17.70
C GLU A 59 11.71 3.15 18.84
N PRO A 60 11.05 3.53 19.92
CA PRO A 60 10.63 2.59 20.95
C PRO A 60 9.65 1.59 20.34
N VAL A 61 9.77 0.33 20.75
CA VAL A 61 8.97 -0.79 20.25
C VAL A 61 8.42 -1.60 21.41
N GLU A 62 7.13 -1.90 21.37
CA GLU A 62 6.49 -2.88 22.22
C GLU A 62 6.32 -4.18 21.43
N PHE A 63 6.95 -5.26 21.92
CA PHE A 63 6.79 -6.57 21.29
C PHE A 63 5.45 -7.19 21.69
N PRO A 64 4.69 -7.76 20.73
CA PRO A 64 3.46 -8.48 21.04
C PRO A 64 3.77 -9.74 21.87
N GLU A 65 2.77 -10.22 22.61
CA GLU A 65 2.88 -11.48 23.34
C GLU A 65 3.09 -12.65 22.38
N PHE A 66 3.92 -13.61 22.78
CA PHE A 66 4.18 -14.80 21.98
C PHE A 66 2.91 -15.61 21.76
N LYS A 67 2.52 -15.80 20.49
CA LYS A 67 1.44 -16.71 20.11
C LYS A 67 2.00 -18.13 19.97
N LYS A 68 1.53 -19.05 20.80
CA LYS A 68 1.77 -20.46 20.56
C LYS A 68 0.88 -20.91 19.40
N ARG A 69 1.50 -21.45 18.36
CA ARG A 69 0.75 -22.05 17.28
C ARG A 69 0.04 -23.30 17.81
N GLU A 70 -1.28 -23.37 17.64
CA GLU A 70 -2.09 -24.51 18.00
C GLU A 70 -2.70 -25.14 16.72
N GLY A 71 -2.63 -26.49 16.66
CA GLY A 71 -3.26 -27.28 15.63
C GLY A 71 -2.39 -27.63 14.42
N ASP A 72 -2.86 -28.62 13.70
CA ASP A 72 -2.33 -29.06 12.41
C ASP A 72 -2.95 -28.21 11.29
N LEU A 73 -2.11 -27.55 10.51
CA LEU A 73 -2.56 -26.78 9.35
C LEU A 73 -3.05 -27.67 8.20
N GLY A 74 -2.90 -28.99 8.32
CA GLY A 74 -3.37 -29.98 7.35
C GLY A 74 -2.64 -29.98 6.01
N TRP A 75 -1.64 -29.11 5.84
CA TRP A 75 -0.82 -28.98 4.63
C TRP A 75 0.69 -28.93 4.91
N THR A 76 1.10 -29.02 6.17
CA THR A 76 2.51 -29.01 6.57
C THR A 76 3.20 -30.32 6.21
N TYR A 77 4.45 -30.22 5.77
CA TYR A 77 5.32 -31.35 5.51
C TYR A 77 6.12 -31.66 6.78
N ASP A 78 5.64 -32.57 7.59
CA ASP A 78 6.34 -33.02 8.80
C ASP A 78 7.04 -34.41 8.64
N GLY A 79 6.91 -34.98 7.44
CA GLY A 79 7.45 -36.30 7.13
C GLY A 79 6.56 -37.47 7.56
N SER A 80 5.52 -37.24 8.36
CA SER A 80 4.60 -38.30 8.82
C SER A 80 3.50 -38.60 7.80
N ASN A 81 3.21 -37.68 6.90
CA ASN A 81 2.04 -37.70 6.02
C ASN A 81 2.36 -37.31 4.58
N ARG A 82 3.09 -38.19 3.87
CA ARG A 82 3.41 -37.98 2.44
C ARG A 82 2.17 -37.83 1.55
N ASP A 83 1.03 -38.45 1.96
CA ASP A 83 -0.22 -38.43 1.20
C ASP A 83 -1.01 -37.12 1.39
N HIS A 84 -0.69 -36.30 2.39
CA HIS A 84 -1.37 -35.03 2.65
C HIS A 84 -0.70 -33.81 2.01
N ALA A 85 0.38 -34.00 1.30
CA ALA A 85 0.95 -32.97 0.45
C ALA A 85 -0.04 -32.57 -0.66
N LYS A 86 -1.09 -31.84 -0.32
CA LYS A 86 -2.08 -31.30 -1.25
C LYS A 86 -1.45 -30.22 -2.14
N VAL A 87 -0.43 -30.58 -2.88
CA VAL A 87 0.02 -29.84 -4.07
C VAL A 87 -1.12 -29.80 -5.10
N ALA A 88 -2.07 -30.72 -4.99
CA ALA A 88 -3.16 -30.92 -5.95
C ALA A 88 -4.15 -29.75 -6.10
N ASP A 89 -4.30 -28.88 -5.12
CA ASP A 89 -5.23 -27.73 -5.25
C ASP A 89 -4.76 -26.72 -6.29
N ASN A 90 -3.47 -26.69 -6.63
CA ASN A 90 -2.95 -25.81 -7.70
C ASN A 90 -3.29 -26.29 -9.12
N GLN A 91 -3.93 -27.45 -9.26
CA GLN A 91 -4.28 -28.01 -10.57
C GLN A 91 -5.66 -27.56 -11.09
N LYS A 92 -6.46 -26.87 -10.27
CA LYS A 92 -7.72 -26.30 -10.74
C LYS A 92 -7.45 -25.05 -11.56
N PRO A 93 -7.99 -24.91 -12.78
CA PRO A 93 -7.74 -23.74 -13.63
C PRO A 93 -8.07 -22.39 -12.99
N THR A 94 -9.02 -22.35 -12.05
CA THR A 94 -9.47 -21.12 -11.37
C THR A 94 -8.81 -20.88 -10.02
N PHE A 95 -7.95 -21.78 -9.56
CA PHE A 95 -7.40 -21.73 -8.19
C PHE A 95 -6.67 -20.42 -7.87
N CYS A 96 -5.78 -19.98 -8.76
CA CYS A 96 -5.03 -18.74 -8.55
C CYS A 96 -5.94 -17.52 -8.56
N MET A 97 -6.93 -17.50 -9.45
CA MET A 97 -7.90 -16.40 -9.53
C MET A 97 -8.79 -16.33 -8.28
N GLU A 98 -9.34 -17.46 -7.83
CA GLU A 98 -10.18 -17.51 -6.63
C GLU A 98 -9.41 -17.11 -5.37
N LYS A 99 -8.15 -17.57 -5.23
CA LYS A 99 -7.26 -17.16 -4.14
C LYS A 99 -7.00 -15.65 -4.19
N ARG A 100 -6.64 -15.11 -5.36
CA ARG A 100 -6.39 -13.70 -5.57
C ARG A 100 -7.62 -12.86 -5.20
N MET A 101 -8.81 -13.24 -5.64
CA MET A 101 -10.05 -12.54 -5.30
C MET A 101 -10.29 -12.51 -3.80
N ARG A 102 -10.14 -13.65 -3.10
CA ARG A 102 -10.30 -13.70 -1.64
C ARG A 102 -9.30 -12.81 -0.91
N ILE A 103 -8.03 -12.80 -1.33
CA ILE A 103 -7.01 -11.93 -0.74
C ILE A 103 -7.36 -10.47 -1.01
N THR A 104 -7.68 -10.13 -2.26
CA THR A 104 -8.03 -8.75 -2.65
C THR A 104 -9.25 -8.23 -1.89
N GLU A 105 -10.20 -9.08 -1.56
CA GLU A 105 -11.39 -8.65 -0.83
C GLU A 105 -11.14 -8.45 0.67
N ASN A 106 -10.31 -9.29 1.27
CA ASN A 106 -10.23 -9.39 2.73
C ASN A 106 -8.97 -8.74 3.33
N GLU A 107 -7.89 -8.53 2.56
CA GLU A 107 -6.60 -8.13 3.12
C GLU A 107 -6.18 -6.71 2.71
N GLN A 108 -7.11 -5.89 2.20
CA GLN A 108 -6.84 -4.47 1.96
C GLN A 108 -6.74 -3.73 3.30
N GLN A 109 -5.60 -3.07 3.53
CA GLN A 109 -5.36 -2.27 4.73
C GLN A 109 -4.84 -0.88 4.35
N TRP A 110 -5.37 0.14 4.99
CA TRP A 110 -5.00 1.54 4.76
C TRP A 110 -5.33 2.42 5.95
N GLU A 111 -4.77 3.61 5.95
CA GLU A 111 -5.23 4.75 6.75
C GLU A 111 -5.68 5.86 5.80
N ASP A 112 -6.71 6.58 6.19
CA ASP A 112 -7.14 7.79 5.49
C ASP A 112 -7.29 8.96 6.49
N TYR A 113 -7.10 10.17 5.99
CA TYR A 113 -7.29 11.38 6.78
C TYR A 113 -7.91 12.47 5.93
N GLN A 114 -9.09 12.95 6.34
CA GLN A 114 -9.84 14.07 5.74
C GLN A 114 -10.04 13.93 4.22
N VAL A 115 -10.44 12.75 3.74
CA VAL A 115 -10.67 12.51 2.32
C VAL A 115 -12.10 12.82 1.87
N GLU A 116 -13.07 12.86 2.79
CA GLU A 116 -14.49 12.98 2.50
C GLU A 116 -14.90 14.36 1.95
N ASP A 117 -14.13 15.41 2.27
CA ASP A 117 -14.35 16.79 1.79
C ASP A 117 -13.18 17.33 0.98
N ALA A 118 -12.21 16.45 0.63
CA ALA A 118 -11.00 16.85 -0.05
C ALA A 118 -11.24 17.14 -1.53
N GLU A 119 -10.65 18.24 -2.01
CA GLU A 119 -10.53 18.55 -3.43
C GLU A 119 -9.31 17.90 -4.07
N TYR A 120 -8.23 17.69 -3.29
CA TYR A 120 -7.06 16.92 -3.70
C TYR A 120 -6.71 15.89 -2.63
N VAL A 121 -6.39 14.67 -3.07
CA VAL A 121 -6.04 13.59 -2.17
C VAL A 121 -4.63 13.10 -2.50
N PHE A 122 -3.75 13.21 -1.50
CA PHE A 122 -2.43 12.61 -1.58
C PHE A 122 -2.49 11.10 -1.37
N VAL A 123 -1.61 10.38 -2.05
CA VAL A 123 -1.42 8.95 -1.84
C VAL A 123 0.07 8.67 -1.65
N ALA A 124 0.43 8.07 -0.52
CA ALA A 124 1.81 7.77 -0.19
C ALA A 124 1.88 6.61 0.81
N PHE A 125 2.90 5.77 0.74
CA PHE A 125 3.19 4.72 1.71
C PHE A 125 4.57 4.90 2.35
N GLY A 126 4.89 4.10 3.36
CA GLY A 126 6.20 4.13 4.04
C GLY A 126 6.53 5.51 4.65
N ILE A 127 7.81 5.85 4.70
CA ILE A 127 8.27 7.13 5.25
C ILE A 127 7.74 8.37 4.47
N PRO A 128 7.63 8.36 3.13
CA PRO A 128 6.97 9.44 2.40
C PRO A 128 5.60 9.80 2.94
N SER A 129 4.80 8.82 3.39
CA SER A 129 3.48 9.08 3.95
C SER A 129 3.51 9.93 5.22
N ARG A 130 4.52 9.74 6.09
CA ARG A 130 4.70 10.57 7.32
C ARG A 130 4.94 12.04 6.97
N ARG A 131 5.75 12.30 5.93
CA ARG A 131 6.06 13.66 5.45
C ARG A 131 4.85 14.29 4.77
N THR A 132 4.12 13.50 4.00
CA THR A 132 2.89 13.91 3.32
C THR A 132 1.79 14.20 4.33
N MET A 133 1.60 13.38 5.36
CA MET A 133 0.64 13.64 6.44
C MET A 133 0.90 14.99 7.12
N ASN A 134 2.18 15.31 7.40
CA ASN A 134 2.54 16.62 7.97
C ASN A 134 2.24 17.78 7.00
N ALA A 135 2.42 17.57 5.70
CA ALA A 135 2.05 18.57 4.69
C ALA A 135 0.53 18.78 4.63
N VAL A 136 -0.24 17.69 4.61
CA VAL A 136 -1.70 17.73 4.62
C VAL A 136 -2.24 18.49 5.84
N ARG A 137 -1.74 18.20 7.04
CA ARG A 137 -2.15 18.92 8.27
C ARG A 137 -1.89 20.42 8.15
N ARG A 138 -0.69 20.83 7.70
CA ARG A 138 -0.36 22.25 7.51
C ARG A 138 -1.20 22.93 6.43
N LEU A 139 -1.48 22.24 5.34
CA LEU A 139 -2.36 22.77 4.28
C LEU A 139 -3.80 22.92 4.80
N ARG A 140 -4.28 21.97 5.61
CA ARG A 140 -5.60 22.09 6.28
C ARG A 140 -5.66 23.28 7.23
N GLU A 141 -4.61 23.53 8.00
CA GLU A 141 -4.49 24.74 8.86
C GLU A 141 -4.54 26.04 8.05
N GLN A 142 -4.13 26.01 6.78
CA GLN A 142 -4.24 27.13 5.83
C GLN A 142 -5.60 27.19 5.12
N GLY A 143 -6.53 26.30 5.44
CA GLY A 143 -7.88 26.27 4.86
C GLY A 143 -7.99 25.47 3.55
N GLU A 144 -6.92 24.77 3.13
CA GLU A 144 -6.93 23.95 1.92
C GLU A 144 -7.67 22.65 2.14
N LYS A 145 -8.53 22.25 1.19
CA LYS A 145 -9.28 20.99 1.22
C LYS A 145 -8.46 19.86 0.63
N VAL A 146 -7.55 19.32 1.41
CA VAL A 146 -6.68 18.21 1.02
C VAL A 146 -6.82 17.05 1.99
N GLY A 147 -6.68 15.83 1.49
CA GLY A 147 -6.66 14.61 2.30
C GLY A 147 -5.48 13.72 1.95
N ILE A 148 -5.33 12.62 2.65
CA ILE A 148 -4.34 11.59 2.33
C ILE A 148 -4.92 10.20 2.50
N ILE A 149 -4.58 9.30 1.58
CA ILE A 149 -4.72 7.86 1.70
C ILE A 149 -3.32 7.27 1.84
N ARG A 150 -3.10 6.52 2.90
CA ARG A 150 -1.87 5.75 3.12
C ARG A 150 -2.15 4.26 2.97
N PRO A 151 -1.77 3.63 1.84
CA PRO A 151 -1.75 2.18 1.76
C PRO A 151 -0.85 1.57 2.84
N ILE A 152 -1.37 0.61 3.60
CA ILE A 152 -0.61 -0.29 4.46
C ILE A 152 -0.30 -1.56 3.68
N THR A 153 -1.30 -2.13 2.98
CA THR A 153 -1.04 -3.09 1.91
C THR A 153 -0.80 -2.37 0.60
N VAL A 154 0.27 -2.71 -0.08
CA VAL A 154 0.52 -2.26 -1.46
C VAL A 154 0.15 -3.34 -2.48
N TRP A 155 0.08 -4.57 -2.05
CA TRP A 155 -0.67 -5.62 -2.69
C TRP A 155 -1.35 -6.53 -1.64
N PRO A 156 -2.68 -6.70 -1.67
CA PRO A 156 -3.63 -6.08 -2.59
C PRO A 156 -3.73 -4.58 -2.36
N PHE A 157 -3.78 -3.81 -3.46
CA PHE A 157 -3.91 -2.35 -3.36
C PHE A 157 -5.29 -1.99 -2.78
N PRO A 158 -5.37 -1.02 -1.83
CA PRO A 158 -6.61 -0.73 -1.11
C PRO A 158 -7.57 0.15 -1.91
N TYR A 159 -8.16 -0.38 -2.96
CA TYR A 159 -9.17 0.34 -3.77
C TYR A 159 -10.33 0.86 -2.93
N LYS A 160 -10.71 0.12 -1.87
CA LYS A 160 -11.80 0.52 -0.96
C LYS A 160 -11.55 1.85 -0.25
N ALA A 161 -10.29 2.24 -0.07
CA ALA A 161 -9.93 3.53 0.50
C ALA A 161 -10.46 4.71 -0.32
N PHE A 162 -10.54 4.54 -1.63
CA PHE A 162 -10.97 5.59 -2.57
C PHE A 162 -12.49 5.77 -2.61
N GLU A 163 -13.27 4.82 -2.11
CA GLU A 163 -14.73 4.90 -2.06
C GLU A 163 -15.25 6.01 -1.14
N LYS A 164 -14.43 6.41 -0.14
CA LYS A 164 -14.76 7.49 0.80
C LYS A 164 -14.38 8.88 0.29
N VAL A 165 -13.63 8.97 -0.80
CA VAL A 165 -13.15 10.24 -1.33
C VAL A 165 -14.35 11.08 -1.80
N SER A 166 -14.24 12.40 -1.58
CA SER A 166 -15.22 13.37 -2.05
C SER A 166 -15.56 13.18 -3.53
N LYS A 167 -16.82 13.34 -3.88
CA LYS A 167 -17.25 13.37 -5.28
C LYS A 167 -16.73 14.59 -6.04
N ASP A 168 -16.35 15.64 -5.30
CA ASP A 168 -15.82 16.89 -5.83
C ASP A 168 -14.28 16.88 -5.94
N VAL A 169 -13.66 15.71 -5.83
CA VAL A 169 -12.21 15.55 -5.95
C VAL A 169 -11.73 16.00 -7.32
N LYS A 170 -10.73 16.86 -7.33
CA LYS A 170 -10.14 17.48 -8.54
C LYS A 170 -8.86 16.79 -8.98
N GLY A 171 -8.24 16.00 -8.11
CA GLY A 171 -7.01 15.28 -8.45
C GLY A 171 -6.46 14.42 -7.31
N PHE A 172 -5.72 13.39 -7.70
CA PHE A 172 -4.89 12.59 -6.81
C PHE A 172 -3.42 12.96 -7.00
N ILE A 173 -2.63 12.91 -5.93
CA ILE A 173 -1.21 13.26 -5.94
C ILE A 173 -0.43 12.10 -5.34
N SER A 174 0.24 11.30 -6.18
CA SER A 174 1.17 10.26 -5.71
C SER A 174 2.46 10.90 -5.22
N VAL A 175 2.93 10.51 -4.02
CA VAL A 175 4.18 11.01 -3.43
C VAL A 175 5.12 9.85 -3.18
N GLU A 176 6.24 9.83 -3.92
CA GLU A 176 7.11 8.66 -4.02
C GLU A 176 8.60 9.02 -3.96
N SER A 177 9.39 8.13 -3.33
CA SER A 177 10.86 8.15 -3.38
C SER A 177 11.35 7.32 -4.57
N THR A 178 10.98 7.71 -5.79
CA THR A 178 11.36 7.08 -7.07
C THR A 178 11.66 8.15 -8.09
N ASP A 179 12.37 7.82 -9.16
CA ASP A 179 12.67 8.75 -10.26
C ASP A 179 11.51 8.85 -11.26
N THR A 180 10.77 7.77 -11.47
CA THR A 180 9.79 7.67 -12.56
C THR A 180 8.34 7.49 -12.08
N GLY A 181 8.14 7.23 -10.79
CA GLY A 181 6.84 6.85 -10.23
C GLY A 181 6.52 5.37 -10.47
N GLN A 182 5.96 4.75 -9.47
CA GLN A 182 5.51 3.35 -9.51
C GLN A 182 4.13 3.20 -8.87
N LEU A 183 3.93 3.76 -7.67
CA LEU A 183 2.64 3.81 -7.00
C LEU A 183 1.59 4.56 -7.83
N VAL A 184 2.01 5.59 -8.56
CA VAL A 184 1.13 6.44 -9.39
C VAL A 184 0.27 5.63 -10.36
N GLU A 185 0.76 4.48 -10.85
CA GLU A 185 -0.02 3.58 -11.71
C GLU A 185 -1.23 2.98 -10.97
N ASP A 186 -1.03 2.50 -9.73
CA ASP A 186 -2.12 1.96 -8.92
C ASP A 186 -3.09 3.04 -8.46
N VAL A 187 -2.60 4.26 -8.22
CA VAL A 187 -3.45 5.43 -7.94
C VAL A 187 -4.34 5.75 -9.14
N ALA A 188 -3.78 5.74 -10.35
CA ALA A 188 -4.54 5.96 -11.58
C ALA A 188 -5.58 4.87 -11.81
N LEU A 189 -5.23 3.61 -11.59
CA LEU A 189 -6.18 2.50 -11.66
C LEU A 189 -7.30 2.62 -10.62
N ALA A 190 -6.98 3.03 -9.40
CA ALA A 190 -7.94 3.22 -8.33
C ALA A 190 -8.89 4.39 -8.65
N SER A 191 -8.34 5.53 -9.08
CA SER A 191 -9.13 6.68 -9.55
C SER A 191 -10.12 6.26 -10.64
N LYS A 192 -9.64 5.57 -11.67
CA LYS A 192 -10.48 5.10 -12.79
C LYS A 192 -11.55 4.10 -12.37
N LYS A 193 -11.26 3.25 -11.38
CA LYS A 193 -12.17 2.20 -10.91
C LYS A 193 -13.30 2.77 -10.03
N VAL A 194 -13.00 3.79 -9.23
CA VAL A 194 -13.92 4.31 -8.22
C VAL A 194 -14.57 5.61 -8.63
N CYS A 195 -13.84 6.52 -9.27
CA CYS A 195 -14.37 7.79 -9.70
C CYS A 195 -15.16 7.63 -11.01
N LYS A 196 -16.35 8.27 -11.09
CA LYS A 196 -17.19 8.24 -12.30
C LYS A 196 -16.63 9.10 -13.43
N GLU A 197 -15.89 10.15 -13.08
CA GLU A 197 -15.26 11.09 -14.00
C GLU A 197 -13.76 10.79 -14.11
N ASN A 198 -13.15 11.32 -15.15
CA ASN A 198 -11.70 11.20 -15.31
C ASN A 198 -11.00 12.21 -14.40
N VAL A 199 -10.65 11.77 -13.18
CA VAL A 199 -9.93 12.59 -12.20
C VAL A 199 -8.43 12.49 -12.49
N PRO A 200 -7.73 13.61 -12.74
CA PRO A 200 -6.30 13.60 -13.06
C PRO A 200 -5.45 13.08 -11.89
N VAL A 201 -4.35 12.45 -12.24
CA VAL A 201 -3.36 11.96 -11.27
C VAL A 201 -2.02 12.65 -11.50
N TYR A 202 -1.51 13.26 -10.46
CA TYR A 202 -0.23 13.96 -10.42
C TYR A 202 0.81 13.16 -9.67
N GLY A 203 2.09 13.46 -9.87
CA GLY A 203 3.19 12.81 -9.18
C GLY A 203 4.18 13.79 -8.58
N LEU A 204 4.63 13.51 -7.36
CA LEU A 204 5.87 14.03 -6.79
C LEU A 204 6.86 12.89 -6.68
N PHE A 205 7.83 12.85 -7.58
CA PHE A 205 8.89 11.86 -7.63
C PHE A 205 10.19 12.50 -7.16
N SER A 206 10.69 12.05 -6.01
CA SER A 206 11.83 12.70 -5.34
C SER A 206 13.15 11.96 -5.54
N GLY A 207 13.21 11.03 -6.50
CA GLY A 207 14.37 10.17 -6.70
C GLY A 207 14.59 9.26 -5.49
N ASN A 208 15.85 9.02 -5.16
CA ASN A 208 16.22 8.20 -4.01
C ASN A 208 16.17 8.96 -2.66
N HIS A 209 15.46 10.08 -2.60
CA HIS A 209 15.36 10.88 -1.40
C HIS A 209 13.94 10.88 -0.84
N ILE A 210 13.83 10.93 0.49
CA ILE A 210 12.54 11.11 1.15
C ILE A 210 12.06 12.54 0.88
N PRO A 211 10.85 12.74 0.31
CA PRO A 211 10.32 14.06 0.01
C PRO A 211 10.17 14.87 1.31
N LYS A 212 10.58 16.14 1.27
CA LYS A 212 10.42 17.05 2.41
C LYS A 212 8.97 17.56 2.47
N THR A 213 8.46 17.79 3.68
CA THR A 213 7.10 18.34 3.88
C THR A 213 6.85 19.62 3.07
N LEU A 214 7.84 20.55 3.03
CA LEU A 214 7.71 21.77 2.24
C LEU A 214 7.70 21.52 0.72
N GLN A 215 8.41 20.49 0.25
CA GLN A 215 8.38 20.09 -1.16
C GLN A 215 7.00 19.54 -1.55
N VAL A 216 6.36 18.77 -0.68
CA VAL A 216 4.99 18.29 -0.90
C VAL A 216 4.01 19.46 -1.00
N MET A 217 4.12 20.45 -0.09
CA MET A 217 3.29 21.66 -0.12
C MET A 217 3.53 22.52 -1.36
N ASP A 218 4.78 22.71 -1.78
CA ASP A 218 5.14 23.44 -3.00
C ASP A 218 4.59 22.75 -4.25
N THR A 219 4.73 21.42 -4.33
CA THR A 219 4.15 20.63 -5.43
C THR A 219 2.64 20.80 -5.51
N TYR A 220 1.93 20.75 -4.38
CA TYR A 220 0.50 21.00 -4.34
C TYR A 220 0.16 22.40 -4.88
N SER A 221 0.89 23.43 -4.45
CA SER A 221 0.67 24.80 -4.93
C SER A 221 0.86 24.92 -6.44
N LYS A 222 1.88 24.27 -6.99
CA LYS A 222 2.16 24.24 -8.43
C LYS A 222 1.12 23.44 -9.23
N ILE A 223 0.58 22.37 -8.67
CA ILE A 223 -0.55 21.66 -9.28
C ILE A 223 -1.78 22.56 -9.32
N LYS A 224 -2.09 23.22 -8.21
CA LYS A 224 -3.24 24.12 -8.10
C LYS A 224 -3.13 25.34 -9.04
N SER A 225 -1.93 25.84 -9.31
CA SER A 225 -1.66 26.91 -10.27
C SER A 225 -1.60 26.46 -11.73
N GLY A 226 -1.62 25.14 -11.99
CA GLY A 226 -1.51 24.58 -13.35
C GLY A 226 -0.08 24.53 -13.91
N GLU A 227 0.94 24.75 -13.08
CA GLU A 227 2.35 24.65 -13.50
C GLU A 227 2.80 23.19 -13.68
N ILE A 228 2.22 22.26 -12.91
CA ILE A 228 2.50 20.83 -13.01
C ILE A 228 1.34 20.17 -13.72
N LYS A 229 1.64 19.39 -14.77
CA LYS A 229 0.67 18.60 -15.52
C LYS A 229 0.43 17.25 -14.88
N GLU A 230 -0.73 16.68 -15.15
CA GLU A 230 -1.05 15.31 -14.79
C GLU A 230 -0.08 14.29 -15.43
N VAL A 231 0.11 13.17 -14.76
CA VAL A 231 0.82 11.99 -15.27
C VAL A 231 -0.16 11.05 -15.96
N PHE A 232 -1.40 10.98 -15.43
CA PHE A 232 -2.52 10.19 -15.95
C PHE A 232 -3.81 10.98 -15.92
#